data_15810e54e0118e1c9e2179212496af45
#
_entry.id   15810e54e0118e1c9e2179212496af45
#
_cell.length_a   1.000
_cell.length_b   1.000
_cell.length_c   1.000
_cell.angle_alpha   90.00
_cell.angle_beta   90.00
_cell.angle_gamma   90.00
#
_symmetry.space_group_name_H-M   'P 1'
#
loop_
_entity.id
_entity.type
_entity.pdbx_description
1 polymer ?
#
loop_
_entity_poly.entity_id
_entity_poly.type
_entity_poly.pdbx_seq_one_letter_code
_entity_poly.pdbx_strand_id
1 'polypeptide(L)'
;MIANLLNYIVWDPDPILAHLGPMTIRYYSTCWMIGLLLGYLLMSKLYKQQGLSDEKFSPLFLYIFFGVLIGGRLGHCIFYQPEYFLTQWDHFIEMLIPIHHMPDGSWKFTGYEGLASHGGVFGMFVGIWLYCRNMKVNGWVVLDNMGICSGITATFIRLGNLMNSEIIGKVTDVPWAFIFVREDQYPRHPGQLYEALAYFCFFLLILFIYKKRGPKSVGTGFYFGLCLTLIFTFRFFIEYTKEIQVAFEAGLPMDMGQILSIPLIIAGVWSIASSTKRAKEKNVEAK
;
A
#
# COMPACT_ATOMS: atom_id res chain seq x y z
N MET A 1 40.26 1.86 -5.04
CA MET A 1 38.84 1.50 -4.93
C MET A 1 38.43 1.10 -3.51
N ILE A 2 39.29 0.46 -2.72
CA ILE A 2 38.98 0.02 -1.32
C ILE A 2 38.89 1.18 -0.31
N ALA A 3 39.60 2.27 -0.51
CA ALA A 3 39.64 3.39 0.45
C ALA A 3 38.35 4.20 0.57
N ASN A 4 37.46 4.19 -0.47
CA ASN A 4 36.19 4.89 -0.43
C ASN A 4 35.03 4.05 0.14
N LEU A 5 35.22 2.74 0.30
CA LEU A 5 34.20 1.85 0.88
C LEU A 5 34.04 2.04 2.40
N LEU A 6 35.02 2.66 3.06
CA LEU A 6 34.99 2.90 4.51
C LEU A 6 33.99 4.00 4.94
N ASN A 7 33.43 4.75 4.01
CA ASN A 7 32.48 5.85 4.31
C ASN A 7 31.02 5.49 4.05
N TYR A 8 30.73 4.34 3.43
CA TYR A 8 29.36 3.93 3.13
C TYR A 8 28.80 3.02 4.19
N ILE A 9 27.46 3.03 4.31
CA ILE A 9 26.74 2.18 5.26
C ILE A 9 26.63 0.77 4.69
N VAL A 10 27.33 -0.19 5.28
CA VAL A 10 27.20 -1.61 4.90
C VAL A 10 25.89 -2.14 5.48
N TRP A 11 24.98 -2.58 4.60
CA TRP A 11 23.64 -3.05 4.97
C TRP A 11 23.49 -4.53 4.67
N ASP A 12 23.57 -5.33 5.73
CA ASP A 12 23.49 -6.80 5.66
C ASP A 12 22.70 -7.37 6.85
N PRO A 13 21.45 -6.91 7.11
CA PRO A 13 20.65 -7.50 8.17
C PRO A 13 20.17 -8.88 7.74
N ASP A 14 20.10 -9.82 8.68
CA ASP A 14 19.36 -11.05 8.47
C ASP A 14 17.88 -10.70 8.21
N PRO A 15 17.24 -11.16 7.12
CA PRO A 15 15.82 -10.92 6.87
C PRO A 15 14.91 -11.67 7.85
N ILE A 16 15.44 -12.64 8.58
CA ILE A 16 14.74 -13.47 9.55
C ILE A 16 14.78 -12.82 10.92
N LEU A 17 13.62 -12.53 11.49
CA LEU A 17 13.49 -12.03 12.86
C LEU A 17 13.59 -13.15 13.89
N ALA A 18 12.91 -14.27 13.63
CA ALA A 18 12.87 -15.42 14.56
C ALA A 18 12.37 -16.69 13.87
N HIS A 19 12.72 -17.84 14.46
CA HIS A 19 12.16 -19.14 14.14
C HIS A 19 11.27 -19.61 15.29
N LEU A 20 9.98 -19.87 15.02
CA LEU A 20 9.03 -20.46 15.97
C LEU A 20 8.64 -21.85 15.47
N GLY A 21 9.43 -22.86 15.83
CA GLY A 21 9.30 -24.21 15.29
C GLY A 21 9.45 -24.22 13.77
N PRO A 22 8.45 -24.72 13.00
CA PRO A 22 8.51 -24.75 11.53
C PRO A 22 8.24 -23.38 10.89
N MET A 23 7.78 -22.39 11.66
CA MET A 23 7.43 -21.06 11.13
C MET A 23 8.63 -20.12 11.20
N THR A 24 8.96 -19.49 10.08
CA THR A 24 9.97 -18.44 9.98
C THR A 24 9.30 -17.08 9.96
N ILE A 25 9.55 -16.25 10.97
CA ILE A 25 9.08 -14.88 11.06
C ILE A 25 10.12 -13.97 10.42
N ARG A 26 9.71 -13.18 9.43
CA ARG A 26 10.58 -12.24 8.73
C ARG A 26 10.31 -10.79 9.17
N TYR A 27 11.33 -9.96 9.18
CA TYR A 27 11.20 -8.52 9.43
C TYR A 27 10.19 -7.86 8.50
N TYR A 28 10.16 -8.23 7.22
CA TYR A 28 9.20 -7.71 6.25
C TYR A 28 7.74 -7.92 6.69
N SER A 29 7.37 -9.16 7.01
CA SER A 29 6.03 -9.49 7.48
C SER A 29 5.70 -8.80 8.80
N THR A 30 6.67 -8.70 9.70
CA THR A 30 6.51 -8.01 10.98
C THR A 30 6.27 -6.52 10.80
N CYS A 31 7.03 -5.85 9.92
CA CYS A 31 6.80 -4.44 9.58
C CYS A 31 5.40 -4.24 8.99
N TRP A 32 4.97 -5.11 8.07
CA TRP A 32 3.61 -5.08 7.53
C TRP A 32 2.55 -5.17 8.64
N MET A 33 2.68 -6.14 9.54
CA MET A 33 1.75 -6.34 10.65
C MET A 33 1.72 -5.12 11.59
N ILE A 34 2.88 -4.57 11.95
CA ILE A 34 2.96 -3.37 12.78
C ILE A 34 2.28 -2.19 12.09
N GLY A 35 2.59 -1.95 10.81
CA GLY A 35 2.00 -0.85 10.04
C GLY A 35 0.49 -0.95 9.91
N LEU A 36 -0.05 -2.15 9.65
CA LEU A 36 -1.50 -2.40 9.61
C LEU A 36 -2.14 -2.24 10.98
N LEU A 37 -1.52 -2.75 12.05
CA LEU A 37 -2.04 -2.62 13.42
C LEU A 37 -2.10 -1.15 13.84
N LEU A 38 -1.05 -0.38 13.62
CA LEU A 38 -1.02 1.04 13.93
C LEU A 38 -2.07 1.82 13.12
N GLY A 39 -2.21 1.51 11.83
CA GLY A 39 -3.24 2.08 10.97
C GLY A 39 -4.66 1.76 11.48
N TYR A 40 -4.91 0.50 11.85
CA TYR A 40 -6.18 0.04 12.42
C TYR A 40 -6.51 0.75 13.74
N LEU A 41 -5.58 0.78 14.69
CA LEU A 41 -5.77 1.43 15.98
C LEU A 41 -6.03 2.93 15.84
N LEU A 42 -5.29 3.60 14.96
CA LEU A 42 -5.52 5.01 14.68
C LEU A 42 -6.89 5.23 14.03
N MET A 43 -7.25 4.43 13.04
CA MET A 43 -8.53 4.53 12.35
C MET A 43 -9.72 4.29 13.29
N SER A 44 -9.63 3.31 14.18
CA SER A 44 -10.62 3.08 15.26
C SER A 44 -10.80 4.32 16.14
N LYS A 45 -9.67 4.93 16.55
CA LYS A 45 -9.70 6.18 17.33
C LYS A 45 -10.36 7.33 16.58
N LEU A 46 -10.07 7.47 15.27
CA LEU A 46 -10.66 8.50 14.42
C LEU A 46 -12.18 8.32 14.31
N TYR A 47 -12.64 7.09 14.09
CA TYR A 47 -14.08 6.76 14.02
C TYR A 47 -14.79 7.15 15.32
N LYS A 48 -14.25 6.80 16.48
CA LYS A 48 -14.79 7.19 17.80
C LYS A 48 -14.85 8.70 17.96
N GLN A 49 -13.82 9.44 17.57
CA GLN A 49 -13.80 10.91 17.62
C GLN A 49 -14.85 11.55 16.70
N GLN A 50 -15.25 10.87 15.64
CA GLN A 50 -16.27 11.30 14.69
C GLN A 50 -17.69 10.88 15.12
N GLY A 51 -17.86 10.24 16.28
CA GLY A 51 -19.14 9.74 16.78
C GLY A 51 -19.67 8.50 16.04
N LEU A 52 -18.80 7.79 15.32
CA LEU A 52 -19.16 6.53 14.67
C LEU A 52 -18.95 5.36 15.65
N SER A 53 -19.96 4.47 15.76
CA SER A 53 -19.92 3.34 16.66
C SER A 53 -18.91 2.26 16.22
N ASP A 54 -18.47 1.43 17.16
CA ASP A 54 -17.61 0.29 16.89
C ASP A 54 -18.32 -0.73 15.96
N GLU A 55 -19.63 -0.84 15.99
CA GLU A 55 -20.43 -1.65 15.07
C GLU A 55 -20.27 -1.20 13.61
N LYS A 56 -20.09 0.10 13.37
CA LYS A 56 -19.81 0.63 12.05
C LYS A 56 -18.33 0.46 11.65
N PHE A 57 -17.41 0.51 12.60
CA PHE A 57 -15.98 0.40 12.30
C PHE A 57 -15.54 -1.05 12.06
N SER A 58 -15.95 -1.99 12.92
CA SER A 58 -15.45 -3.37 12.92
C SER A 58 -15.61 -4.10 11.58
N PRO A 59 -16.74 -3.98 10.83
CA PRO A 59 -16.87 -4.65 9.55
C PRO A 59 -15.96 -4.11 8.44
N LEU A 60 -15.51 -2.85 8.53
CA LEU A 60 -14.70 -2.22 7.48
C LEU A 60 -13.45 -3.03 7.14
N PHE A 61 -12.76 -3.54 8.16
CA PHE A 61 -11.57 -4.37 7.95
C PHE A 61 -11.89 -5.63 7.12
N LEU A 62 -13.00 -6.30 7.42
CA LEU A 62 -13.40 -7.51 6.69
C LEU A 62 -13.76 -7.20 5.23
N TYR A 63 -14.50 -6.11 4.99
CA TYR A 63 -14.84 -5.68 3.63
C TYR A 63 -13.59 -5.36 2.80
N ILE A 64 -12.61 -4.65 3.39
CA ILE A 64 -11.34 -4.35 2.73
C ILE A 64 -10.53 -5.62 2.53
N PHE A 65 -10.39 -6.46 3.56
CA PHE A 65 -9.61 -7.70 3.50
C PHE A 65 -10.11 -8.64 2.40
N PHE A 66 -11.41 -8.96 2.42
CA PHE A 66 -11.97 -9.82 1.40
C PHE A 66 -12.01 -9.17 0.02
N GLY A 67 -12.23 -7.86 -0.05
CA GLY A 67 -12.15 -7.11 -1.29
C GLY A 67 -10.77 -7.22 -1.92
N VAL A 68 -9.70 -6.97 -1.17
CA VAL A 68 -8.30 -7.08 -1.64
C VAL A 68 -7.96 -8.51 -2.01
N LEU A 69 -8.32 -9.48 -1.18
CA LEU A 69 -8.00 -10.90 -1.42
C LEU A 69 -8.69 -11.43 -2.69
N ILE A 70 -10.00 -11.24 -2.80
CA ILE A 70 -10.80 -11.71 -3.94
C ILE A 70 -10.38 -10.94 -5.20
N GLY A 71 -10.28 -9.61 -5.12
CA GLY A 71 -9.88 -8.78 -6.24
C GLY A 71 -8.47 -9.10 -6.74
N GLY A 72 -7.53 -9.29 -5.82
CA GLY A 72 -6.15 -9.67 -6.15
C GLY A 72 -6.09 -11.02 -6.86
N ARG A 73 -6.83 -12.01 -6.35
CA ARG A 73 -6.91 -13.34 -6.95
C ARG A 73 -7.59 -13.32 -8.32
N LEU A 74 -8.76 -12.72 -8.42
CA LEU A 74 -9.47 -12.60 -9.70
C LEU A 74 -8.64 -11.84 -10.74
N GLY A 75 -8.00 -10.74 -10.32
CA GLY A 75 -7.11 -9.98 -11.20
C GLY A 75 -5.94 -10.83 -11.71
N HIS A 76 -5.34 -11.65 -10.88
CA HIS A 76 -4.28 -12.57 -11.30
C HIS A 76 -4.82 -13.61 -12.31
N CYS A 77 -5.89 -14.30 -11.97
CA CYS A 77 -6.45 -15.35 -12.83
C CYS A 77 -6.91 -14.83 -14.19
N ILE A 78 -7.56 -13.65 -14.22
CA ILE A 78 -8.14 -13.09 -15.46
C ILE A 78 -7.09 -12.45 -16.37
N PHE A 79 -6.10 -11.74 -15.79
CA PHE A 79 -5.17 -10.94 -16.58
C PHE A 79 -3.81 -11.61 -16.81
N TYR A 80 -3.37 -12.50 -15.92
CA TYR A 80 -2.05 -13.14 -16.02
C TYR A 80 -2.11 -14.59 -16.50
N GLN A 81 -3.20 -15.32 -16.21
CA GLN A 81 -3.35 -16.71 -16.59
C GLN A 81 -4.76 -17.05 -17.11
N PRO A 82 -5.32 -16.24 -18.06
CA PRO A 82 -6.69 -16.48 -18.55
C PRO A 82 -6.85 -17.82 -19.24
N GLU A 83 -5.84 -18.27 -19.99
CA GLU A 83 -5.87 -19.55 -20.71
C GLU A 83 -5.96 -20.76 -19.78
N TYR A 84 -5.42 -20.65 -18.55
CA TYR A 84 -5.53 -21.71 -17.56
C TYR A 84 -6.90 -21.67 -16.86
N PHE A 85 -7.28 -20.52 -16.31
CA PHE A 85 -8.42 -20.43 -15.39
C PHE A 85 -9.78 -20.35 -16.10
N LEU A 86 -9.84 -19.88 -17.35
CA LEU A 86 -11.11 -19.62 -18.05
C LEU A 86 -11.49 -20.71 -19.06
N THR A 87 -10.71 -21.79 -19.19
CA THR A 87 -10.94 -22.83 -20.21
C THR A 87 -11.64 -24.08 -19.68
N GLN A 88 -11.50 -24.39 -18.39
CA GLN A 88 -12.06 -25.61 -17.78
C GLN A 88 -12.76 -25.30 -16.44
N TRP A 89 -13.84 -26.03 -16.15
CA TRP A 89 -14.62 -25.83 -14.92
C TRP A 89 -13.82 -26.08 -13.65
N ASP A 90 -12.96 -27.08 -13.62
CA ASP A 90 -12.13 -27.41 -12.47
C ASP A 90 -11.18 -26.25 -12.14
N HIS A 91 -10.55 -25.66 -13.16
CA HIS A 91 -9.70 -24.48 -13.00
C HIS A 91 -10.46 -23.22 -12.58
N PHE A 92 -11.73 -23.10 -12.99
CA PHE A 92 -12.59 -22.02 -12.53
C PHE A 92 -12.89 -22.11 -11.01
N ILE A 93 -13.04 -23.33 -10.46
CA ILE A 93 -13.16 -23.55 -9.02
C ILE A 93 -11.89 -23.14 -8.30
N GLU A 94 -10.72 -23.47 -8.83
CA GLU A 94 -9.40 -23.08 -8.30
C GLU A 94 -9.18 -21.56 -8.28
N MET A 95 -9.90 -20.82 -9.10
CA MET A 95 -9.85 -19.35 -9.08
C MET A 95 -10.40 -18.76 -7.78
N LEU A 96 -11.43 -19.38 -7.21
CA LEU A 96 -12.13 -18.90 -6.00
C LEU A 96 -11.69 -19.60 -4.72
N ILE A 97 -11.29 -20.87 -4.83
CA ILE A 97 -10.90 -21.70 -3.69
C ILE A 97 -9.41 -22.04 -3.83
N PRO A 98 -8.59 -21.92 -2.77
CA PRO A 98 -7.13 -22.14 -2.84
C PRO A 98 -6.77 -23.65 -2.87
N ILE A 99 -7.38 -24.38 -3.78
CA ILE A 99 -7.15 -25.81 -4.03
C ILE A 99 -6.71 -26.00 -5.48
N HIS A 100 -5.97 -27.05 -5.76
CA HIS A 100 -5.53 -27.40 -7.10
C HIS A 100 -5.91 -28.85 -7.41
N HIS A 101 -6.50 -29.07 -8.59
CA HIS A 101 -6.85 -30.40 -9.06
C HIS A 101 -5.60 -31.10 -9.61
N MET A 102 -5.20 -32.16 -8.96
CA MET A 102 -4.02 -32.94 -9.34
C MET A 102 -4.33 -33.95 -10.46
N PRO A 103 -3.34 -34.34 -11.27
CA PRO A 103 -3.54 -35.31 -12.35
C PRO A 103 -4.04 -36.68 -11.89
N ASP A 104 -3.87 -37.03 -10.62
CA ASP A 104 -4.37 -38.25 -10.01
C ASP A 104 -5.84 -38.16 -9.56
N GLY A 105 -6.52 -37.06 -9.85
CA GLY A 105 -7.90 -36.78 -9.45
C GLY A 105 -8.08 -36.27 -8.02
N SER A 106 -7.01 -36.12 -7.24
CA SER A 106 -7.06 -35.57 -5.88
C SER A 106 -7.06 -34.06 -5.87
N TRP A 107 -7.56 -33.45 -4.78
CA TRP A 107 -7.50 -32.00 -4.55
C TRP A 107 -6.45 -31.71 -3.48
N LYS A 108 -5.54 -30.78 -3.78
CA LYS A 108 -4.51 -30.35 -2.84
C LYS A 108 -4.71 -28.88 -2.48
N PHE A 109 -4.65 -28.57 -1.20
CA PHE A 109 -4.63 -27.17 -0.74
C PHE A 109 -3.26 -26.54 -1.06
N THR A 110 -3.26 -25.50 -1.89
CA THR A 110 -2.03 -24.82 -2.34
C THR A 110 -1.90 -23.42 -1.78
N GLY A 111 -2.95 -22.90 -1.14
CA GLY A 111 -3.03 -21.48 -0.77
C GLY A 111 -3.34 -20.60 -1.99
N TYR A 112 -3.46 -19.31 -1.77
CA TYR A 112 -3.60 -18.33 -2.85
C TYR A 112 -2.21 -17.98 -3.40
N GLU A 113 -1.75 -18.69 -4.40
CA GLU A 113 -0.59 -18.35 -5.20
C GLU A 113 -1.02 -17.38 -6.32
N GLY A 114 -0.27 -16.30 -6.51
CA GLY A 114 -0.58 -15.28 -7.50
C GLY A 114 -1.70 -14.33 -7.07
N LEU A 115 -1.30 -13.13 -6.66
CA LEU A 115 -2.19 -12.02 -6.34
C LEU A 115 -1.75 -10.80 -7.17
N ALA A 116 -2.67 -10.27 -7.99
CA ALA A 116 -2.41 -9.07 -8.78
C ALA A 116 -2.70 -7.81 -7.96
N SER A 117 -1.71 -6.92 -7.82
CA SER A 117 -1.85 -5.68 -7.06
C SER A 117 -2.99 -4.79 -7.58
N HIS A 118 -3.13 -4.66 -8.90
CA HIS A 118 -4.20 -3.87 -9.52
C HIS A 118 -5.58 -4.44 -9.22
N GLY A 119 -5.72 -5.77 -9.27
CA GLY A 119 -6.95 -6.47 -8.86
C GLY A 119 -7.26 -6.25 -7.39
N GLY A 120 -6.25 -6.29 -6.53
CA GLY A 120 -6.40 -6.00 -5.09
C GLY A 120 -6.89 -4.58 -4.82
N VAL A 121 -6.34 -3.58 -5.51
CA VAL A 121 -6.79 -2.17 -5.40
C VAL A 121 -8.22 -2.02 -5.88
N PHE A 122 -8.58 -2.60 -7.02
CA PHE A 122 -9.96 -2.58 -7.50
C PHE A 122 -10.92 -3.25 -6.50
N GLY A 123 -10.56 -4.43 -6.02
CA GLY A 123 -11.35 -5.15 -5.01
C GLY A 123 -11.49 -4.39 -3.69
N MET A 124 -10.46 -3.66 -3.27
CA MET A 124 -10.54 -2.76 -2.11
C MET A 124 -11.62 -1.68 -2.31
N PHE A 125 -11.66 -1.03 -3.47
CA PHE A 125 -12.69 -0.03 -3.76
C PHE A 125 -14.10 -0.63 -3.80
N VAL A 126 -14.26 -1.83 -4.36
CA VAL A 126 -15.53 -2.57 -4.33
C VAL A 126 -15.92 -2.90 -2.88
N GLY A 127 -14.97 -3.37 -2.07
CA GLY A 127 -15.19 -3.64 -0.64
C GLY A 127 -15.63 -2.39 0.14
N ILE A 128 -14.96 -1.25 -0.07
CA ILE A 128 -15.34 0.03 0.52
C ILE A 128 -16.76 0.45 0.07
N TRP A 129 -17.06 0.32 -1.21
CA TRP A 129 -18.38 0.65 -1.73
C TRP A 129 -19.49 -0.21 -1.09
N LEU A 130 -19.29 -1.53 -1.00
CA LEU A 130 -20.21 -2.45 -0.33
C LEU A 130 -20.37 -2.11 1.15
N TYR A 131 -19.27 -1.84 1.84
CA TYR A 131 -19.28 -1.38 3.22
C TYR A 131 -20.10 -0.11 3.41
N CYS A 132 -19.85 0.91 2.59
CA CYS A 132 -20.57 2.20 2.68
C CYS A 132 -22.06 2.00 2.46
N ARG A 133 -22.45 1.15 1.50
CA ARG A 133 -23.85 0.85 1.20
C ARG A 133 -24.53 0.12 2.38
N ASN A 134 -23.88 -0.88 2.95
CA ASN A 134 -24.47 -1.72 4.00
C ASN A 134 -24.49 -1.02 5.37
N MET A 135 -23.40 -0.34 5.72
CA MET A 135 -23.26 0.36 7.02
C MET A 135 -23.82 1.79 7.00
N LYS A 136 -24.26 2.28 5.83
CA LYS A 136 -24.77 3.64 5.63
C LYS A 136 -23.75 4.70 6.11
N VAL A 137 -22.46 4.47 5.80
CA VAL A 137 -21.37 5.40 6.07
C VAL A 137 -21.01 6.12 4.78
N ASN A 138 -20.82 7.43 4.85
CA ASN A 138 -20.38 8.21 3.69
C ASN A 138 -18.98 7.77 3.23
N GLY A 139 -18.81 7.48 1.94
CA GLY A 139 -17.55 7.00 1.38
C GLY A 139 -16.38 7.97 1.57
N TRP A 140 -16.64 9.28 1.54
CA TRP A 140 -15.61 10.28 1.83
C TRP A 140 -15.11 10.23 3.28
N VAL A 141 -15.94 9.80 4.23
CA VAL A 141 -15.50 9.58 5.62
C VAL A 141 -14.51 8.43 5.67
N VAL A 142 -14.78 7.34 4.96
CA VAL A 142 -13.85 6.20 4.91
C VAL A 142 -12.54 6.59 4.24
N LEU A 143 -12.61 7.21 3.05
CA LEU A 143 -11.43 7.60 2.27
C LEU A 143 -10.57 8.64 3.01
N ASP A 144 -11.17 9.64 3.66
CA ASP A 144 -10.43 10.63 4.46
C ASP A 144 -9.71 9.98 5.64
N ASN A 145 -10.38 9.06 6.37
CA ASN A 145 -9.76 8.33 7.47
C ASN A 145 -8.61 7.42 6.96
N MET A 146 -8.79 6.77 5.82
CA MET A 146 -7.71 6.02 5.17
C MET A 146 -6.55 6.94 4.80
N GLY A 147 -6.83 8.13 4.24
CA GLY A 147 -5.82 9.13 3.92
C GLY A 147 -5.01 9.59 5.14
N ILE A 148 -5.66 9.74 6.31
CA ILE A 148 -4.96 10.08 7.55
C ILE A 148 -4.07 8.92 8.04
N CYS A 149 -4.51 7.67 7.88
CA CYS A 149 -3.83 6.50 8.45
C CYS A 149 -2.78 5.88 7.51
N SER A 150 -2.95 5.99 6.19
CA SER A 150 -2.14 5.23 5.21
C SER A 150 -0.65 5.57 5.26
N GLY A 151 -0.28 6.81 5.62
CA GLY A 151 1.12 7.21 5.69
C GLY A 151 1.93 6.41 6.71
N ILE A 152 1.36 6.10 7.89
CA ILE A 152 2.07 5.26 8.88
C ILE A 152 2.21 3.82 8.39
N THR A 153 1.17 3.24 7.78
CA THR A 153 1.24 1.90 7.21
C THR A 153 2.27 1.83 6.07
N ALA A 154 2.26 2.81 5.17
CA ALA A 154 3.22 2.90 4.07
C ALA A 154 4.66 3.04 4.57
N THR A 155 4.90 3.79 5.65
CA THR A 155 6.21 3.89 6.31
C THR A 155 6.75 2.53 6.70
N PHE A 156 5.96 1.73 7.42
CA PHE A 156 6.39 0.40 7.87
C PHE A 156 6.59 -0.57 6.71
N ILE A 157 5.78 -0.48 5.64
CA ILE A 157 5.99 -1.27 4.43
C ILE A 157 7.36 -0.96 3.82
N ARG A 158 7.75 0.31 3.73
CA ARG A 158 9.06 0.70 3.20
C ARG A 158 10.21 0.29 4.10
N LEU A 159 10.05 0.33 5.41
CA LEU A 159 11.02 -0.24 6.35
C LEU A 159 11.15 -1.76 6.16
N GLY A 160 10.06 -2.45 5.90
CA GLY A 160 10.09 -3.88 5.55
C GLY A 160 10.87 -4.16 4.26
N ASN A 161 10.65 -3.36 3.19
CA ASN A 161 11.44 -3.47 1.96
C ASN A 161 12.94 -3.21 2.21
N LEU A 162 13.29 -2.26 3.08
CA LEU A 162 14.68 -2.00 3.46
C LEU A 162 15.32 -3.22 4.13
N MET A 163 14.61 -3.87 5.07
CA MET A 163 15.10 -5.09 5.73
C MET A 163 15.29 -6.26 4.76
N ASN A 164 14.48 -6.33 3.70
CA ASN A 164 14.62 -7.33 2.65
C ASN A 164 15.65 -6.96 1.57
N SER A 165 16.22 -5.75 1.59
CA SER A 165 17.06 -5.18 0.52
C SER A 165 16.35 -5.12 -0.84
N GLU A 166 15.02 -4.92 -0.84
CA GLU A 166 14.19 -4.85 -2.06
C GLU A 166 14.03 -3.39 -2.53
N ILE A 167 13.82 -3.18 -3.83
CA ILE A 167 13.54 -1.86 -4.42
C ILE A 167 14.66 -0.86 -4.11
N ILE A 168 15.89 -1.29 -4.31
CA ILE A 168 17.09 -0.47 -4.11
C ILE A 168 17.21 0.64 -5.16
N GLY A 169 17.98 1.66 -4.83
CA GLY A 169 18.25 2.76 -5.74
C GLY A 169 19.44 2.51 -6.67
N LYS A 170 19.63 3.44 -7.60
CA LYS A 170 20.77 3.48 -8.53
C LYS A 170 22.07 3.62 -7.75
N VAL A 171 23.15 3.18 -8.39
CA VAL A 171 24.53 3.40 -7.91
C VAL A 171 24.77 4.90 -7.72
N THR A 172 25.42 5.27 -6.63
CA THR A 172 25.65 6.67 -6.26
C THR A 172 26.91 6.84 -5.43
N ASP A 173 27.43 8.04 -5.35
CA ASP A 173 28.58 8.44 -4.55
C ASP A 173 28.21 9.34 -3.35
N VAL A 174 26.92 9.48 -3.05
CA VAL A 174 26.49 10.29 -1.90
C VAL A 174 27.01 9.70 -0.59
N PRO A 175 27.42 10.52 0.40
CA PRO A 175 28.08 10.04 1.62
C PRO A 175 27.21 9.13 2.51
N TRP A 176 25.92 9.11 2.33
CA TRP A 176 24.96 8.25 3.05
C TRP A 176 24.47 7.08 2.20
N ALA A 177 25.16 6.71 1.11
CA ALA A 177 24.82 5.56 0.30
C ALA A 177 24.94 4.25 1.11
N PHE A 178 24.08 3.29 0.77
CA PHE A 178 24.08 1.95 1.35
C PHE A 178 24.72 0.95 0.39
N ILE A 179 25.52 0.03 0.91
CA ILE A 179 25.96 -1.17 0.18
C ILE A 179 25.04 -2.31 0.63
N PHE A 180 24.12 -2.70 -0.22
CA PHE A 180 23.20 -3.81 0.02
C PHE A 180 23.90 -5.13 -0.31
N VAL A 181 24.61 -5.71 0.66
CA VAL A 181 25.51 -6.87 0.47
C VAL A 181 24.84 -8.06 -0.20
N ARG A 182 23.54 -8.25 0.02
CA ARG A 182 22.74 -9.33 -0.59
C ARG A 182 22.44 -9.11 -2.07
N GLU A 183 22.54 -7.89 -2.57
CA GLU A 183 22.28 -7.54 -3.95
C GLU A 183 23.58 -7.39 -4.74
N ASP A 184 24.46 -6.48 -4.29
CA ASP A 184 25.78 -6.29 -4.88
C ASP A 184 26.73 -5.54 -3.91
N GLN A 185 27.92 -5.17 -4.41
CA GLN A 185 28.96 -4.47 -3.64
C GLN A 185 29.04 -2.97 -3.99
N TYR A 186 28.06 -2.43 -4.71
CA TYR A 186 28.07 -1.02 -5.09
C TYR A 186 27.32 -0.16 -4.09
N PRO A 187 27.81 1.09 -3.84
CA PRO A 187 27.05 2.05 -3.05
C PRO A 187 25.82 2.52 -3.81
N ARG A 188 24.64 2.45 -3.19
CA ARG A 188 23.35 2.72 -3.80
C ARG A 188 22.50 3.67 -2.97
N HIS A 189 21.60 4.40 -3.60
CA HIS A 189 20.58 5.16 -2.90
C HIS A 189 19.68 4.22 -2.08
N PRO A 190 19.49 4.44 -0.76
CA PRO A 190 18.51 3.70 0.03
C PRO A 190 17.11 4.27 -0.22
N GLY A 191 16.56 4.01 -1.43
CA GLY A 191 15.28 4.55 -1.86
C GLY A 191 14.12 4.21 -0.92
N GLN A 192 14.13 3.01 -0.35
CA GLN A 192 13.15 2.56 0.64
C GLN A 192 13.16 3.45 1.89
N LEU A 193 14.36 3.82 2.37
CA LEU A 193 14.51 4.69 3.54
C LEU A 193 14.02 6.11 3.24
N TYR A 194 14.32 6.63 2.04
CA TYR A 194 13.82 7.96 1.63
C TYR A 194 12.28 7.98 1.60
N GLU A 195 11.67 6.93 1.03
CA GLU A 195 10.21 6.80 1.01
C GLU A 195 9.63 6.63 2.42
N ALA A 196 10.26 5.83 3.29
CA ALA A 196 9.82 5.64 4.66
C ALA A 196 9.80 6.97 5.43
N LEU A 197 10.87 7.74 5.36
CA LEU A 197 10.99 9.04 6.02
C LEU A 197 9.97 10.05 5.47
N ALA A 198 9.83 10.13 4.15
CA ALA A 198 8.86 11.04 3.52
C ALA A 198 7.41 10.68 3.92
N TYR A 199 7.03 9.40 3.87
CA TYR A 199 5.68 8.95 4.22
C TYR A 199 5.38 9.17 5.70
N PHE A 200 6.37 9.01 6.56
CA PHE A 200 6.24 9.34 7.98
C PHE A 200 6.04 10.85 8.20
N CYS A 201 6.81 11.70 7.52
CA CYS A 201 6.61 13.14 7.56
C CYS A 201 5.23 13.56 7.04
N PHE A 202 4.76 12.97 5.94
CA PHE A 202 3.42 13.22 5.41
C PHE A 202 2.33 12.77 6.36
N PHE A 203 2.49 11.62 7.00
CA PHE A 203 1.60 11.15 8.06
C PHE A 203 1.50 12.17 9.19
N LEU A 204 2.62 12.64 9.71
CA LEU A 204 2.65 13.63 10.79
C LEU A 204 1.99 14.95 10.36
N LEU A 205 2.26 15.42 9.14
CA LEU A 205 1.64 16.62 8.57
C LEU A 205 0.11 16.48 8.48
N ILE A 206 -0.38 15.39 7.89
CA ILE A 206 -1.81 15.13 7.73
C ILE A 206 -2.49 15.01 9.10
N LEU A 207 -1.88 14.30 10.04
CA LEU A 207 -2.39 14.14 11.40
C LEU A 207 -2.40 15.49 12.15
N PHE A 208 -1.40 16.33 11.97
CA PHE A 208 -1.36 17.69 12.52
C PHE A 208 -2.50 18.55 11.97
N ILE A 209 -2.72 18.54 10.65
CA ILE A 209 -3.83 19.25 10.01
C ILE A 209 -5.17 18.75 10.54
N TYR A 210 -5.33 17.42 10.67
CA TYR A 210 -6.54 16.82 11.25
C TYR A 210 -6.78 17.28 12.69
N LYS A 211 -5.76 17.24 13.55
CA LYS A 211 -5.87 17.72 14.94
C LYS A 211 -6.27 19.20 15.02
N LYS A 212 -5.74 20.04 14.11
CA LYS A 212 -6.05 21.46 14.05
C LYS A 212 -7.47 21.75 13.54
N ARG A 213 -7.94 20.97 12.53
CA ARG A 213 -9.27 21.16 11.91
C ARG A 213 -10.40 20.43 12.65
N GLY A 214 -10.07 19.42 13.42
CA GLY A 214 -10.98 18.59 14.21
C GLY A 214 -11.77 17.56 13.40
N PRO A 215 -12.51 16.66 14.10
CA PRO A 215 -13.21 15.54 13.49
C PRO A 215 -14.28 15.92 12.47
N LYS A 216 -14.92 17.08 12.60
CA LYS A 216 -15.94 17.58 11.66
C LYS A 216 -15.40 17.84 10.26
N SER A 217 -14.08 18.00 10.10
CA SER A 217 -13.42 18.23 8.80
C SER A 217 -13.31 16.98 7.91
N VAL A 218 -13.56 15.79 8.45
CA VAL A 218 -13.56 14.52 7.73
C VAL A 218 -14.86 14.34 6.94
N GLY A 219 -14.81 13.60 5.85
CA GLY A 219 -15.96 13.32 4.98
C GLY A 219 -16.10 14.30 3.81
N THR A 220 -15.02 15.01 3.49
CA THR A 220 -14.96 15.96 2.39
C THR A 220 -14.03 15.50 1.25
N GLY A 221 -13.23 14.46 1.46
CA GLY A 221 -12.19 13.99 0.54
C GLY A 221 -10.91 14.83 0.59
N PHE A 222 -10.79 15.76 1.54
CA PHE A 222 -9.61 16.61 1.67
C PHE A 222 -8.39 15.80 2.08
N TYR A 223 -8.48 14.97 3.14
CA TYR A 223 -7.35 14.20 3.65
C TYR A 223 -6.94 13.08 2.71
N PHE A 224 -7.91 12.46 2.05
CA PHE A 224 -7.66 11.48 0.99
C PHE A 224 -6.89 12.13 -0.16
N GLY A 225 -7.38 13.26 -0.66
CA GLY A 225 -6.72 14.00 -1.72
C GLY A 225 -5.30 14.46 -1.35
N LEU A 226 -5.13 14.98 -0.11
CA LEU A 226 -3.83 15.43 0.38
C LEU A 226 -2.84 14.27 0.47
N CYS A 227 -3.27 13.12 0.98
CA CYS A 227 -2.45 11.91 1.05
C CYS A 227 -2.01 11.44 -0.34
N LEU A 228 -2.93 11.31 -1.28
CA LEU A 228 -2.60 10.93 -2.67
C LEU A 228 -1.62 11.92 -3.29
N THR A 229 -1.90 13.22 -3.19
CA THR A 229 -1.04 14.24 -3.80
C THR A 229 0.38 14.18 -3.23
N LEU A 230 0.55 14.13 -1.91
CA LEU A 230 1.86 14.10 -1.27
C LEU A 230 2.64 12.82 -1.61
N ILE A 231 2.03 11.65 -1.43
CA ILE A 231 2.70 10.36 -1.64
C ILE A 231 3.09 10.20 -3.11
N PHE A 232 2.15 10.42 -4.05
CA PHE A 232 2.41 10.15 -5.46
C PHE A 232 3.26 11.22 -6.13
N THR A 233 3.21 12.49 -5.67
CA THR A 233 4.18 13.50 -6.10
C THR A 233 5.59 13.13 -5.64
N PHE A 234 5.77 12.75 -4.38
CA PHE A 234 7.08 12.29 -3.91
C PHE A 234 7.54 11.04 -4.68
N ARG A 235 6.62 10.07 -4.88
CA ARG A 235 6.92 8.86 -5.65
C ARG A 235 7.36 9.17 -7.08
N PHE A 236 6.73 10.12 -7.74
CA PHE A 236 7.12 10.55 -9.08
C PHE A 236 8.58 11.01 -9.14
N PHE A 237 9.03 11.79 -8.15
CA PHE A 237 10.40 12.29 -8.12
C PHE A 237 11.42 11.28 -7.62
N ILE A 238 11.09 10.47 -6.60
CA ILE A 238 12.03 9.50 -6.06
C ILE A 238 12.36 8.37 -7.05
N GLU A 239 11.48 8.11 -8.03
CA GLU A 239 11.68 7.11 -9.07
C GLU A 239 12.95 7.38 -9.90
N TYR A 240 13.37 8.63 -10.06
CA TYR A 240 14.64 8.97 -10.71
C TYR A 240 15.88 8.37 -9.99
N THR A 241 15.79 8.10 -8.71
CA THR A 241 16.87 7.51 -7.90
C THR A 241 16.82 5.99 -7.82
N LYS A 242 15.78 5.35 -8.36
CA LYS A 242 15.60 3.89 -8.30
C LYS A 242 16.15 3.19 -9.52
N GLU A 243 16.59 1.93 -9.31
CA GLU A 243 16.88 1.03 -10.43
C GLU A 243 15.61 0.63 -11.17
N ILE A 244 15.76 0.38 -12.48
CA ILE A 244 14.67 -0.16 -13.30
C ILE A 244 14.35 -1.57 -12.82
N GLN A 245 13.09 -1.81 -12.46
CA GLN A 245 12.68 -3.09 -11.88
C GLN A 245 12.27 -4.14 -12.92
N VAL A 246 11.86 -3.71 -14.11
CA VAL A 246 11.38 -4.58 -15.18
C VAL A 246 11.99 -4.17 -16.52
N ALA A 247 12.50 -5.15 -17.26
CA ALA A 247 13.28 -4.91 -18.49
C ALA A 247 12.55 -4.08 -19.56
N PHE A 248 11.22 -4.15 -19.65
CA PHE A 248 10.46 -3.38 -20.64
C PHE A 248 10.44 -1.87 -20.35
N GLU A 249 10.72 -1.43 -19.13
CA GLU A 249 10.77 -0.02 -18.74
C GLU A 249 11.95 0.71 -19.40
N ALA A 250 13.02 -0.01 -19.75
CA ALA A 250 14.22 0.59 -20.36
C ALA A 250 13.95 1.30 -21.70
N GLY A 251 12.81 1.03 -22.34
CA GLY A 251 12.40 1.68 -23.59
C GLY A 251 11.38 2.80 -23.42
N LEU A 252 10.94 3.07 -22.21
CA LEU A 252 9.91 4.08 -21.93
C LEU A 252 10.54 5.45 -21.60
N PRO A 253 9.87 6.56 -21.95
CA PRO A 253 10.33 7.91 -21.61
C PRO A 253 10.24 8.21 -20.10
N MET A 254 9.43 7.44 -19.35
CA MET A 254 9.24 7.53 -17.90
C MET A 254 9.05 6.11 -17.34
N ASP A 255 9.52 5.89 -16.12
CA ASP A 255 9.33 4.62 -15.40
C ASP A 255 7.85 4.39 -15.05
N MET A 256 7.42 3.12 -14.94
CA MET A 256 6.02 2.78 -14.62
C MET A 256 5.55 3.42 -13.31
N GLY A 257 6.44 3.56 -12.32
CA GLY A 257 6.14 4.26 -11.07
C GLY A 257 5.76 5.73 -11.30
N GLN A 258 6.39 6.42 -12.26
CA GLN A 258 6.06 7.80 -12.64
C GLN A 258 4.73 7.86 -13.40
N ILE A 259 4.56 7.01 -14.43
CA ILE A 259 3.34 6.96 -15.25
C ILE A 259 2.11 6.71 -14.38
N LEU A 260 2.19 5.73 -13.47
CA LEU A 260 1.09 5.40 -12.56
C LEU A 260 0.84 6.46 -11.47
N SER A 261 1.84 7.29 -11.16
CA SER A 261 1.70 8.37 -10.18
C SER A 261 0.87 9.55 -10.72
N ILE A 262 0.98 9.87 -12.00
CA ILE A 262 0.30 11.03 -12.62
C ILE A 262 -1.23 11.00 -12.41
N PRO A 263 -1.98 9.94 -12.77
CA PRO A 263 -3.42 9.91 -12.57
C PRO A 263 -3.82 10.00 -11.09
N LEU A 264 -3.00 9.48 -10.18
CA LEU A 264 -3.27 9.54 -8.75
C LEU A 264 -2.99 10.93 -8.16
N ILE A 265 -2.00 11.66 -8.68
CA ILE A 265 -1.77 13.08 -8.36
C ILE A 265 -2.98 13.90 -8.83
N ILE A 266 -3.43 13.70 -10.07
CA ILE A 266 -4.60 14.41 -10.62
C ILE A 266 -5.85 14.14 -9.77
N ALA A 267 -6.11 12.88 -9.42
CA ALA A 267 -7.22 12.49 -8.55
C ALA A 267 -7.11 13.13 -7.15
N GLY A 268 -5.90 13.19 -6.60
CA GLY A 268 -5.62 13.83 -5.32
C GLY A 268 -5.91 15.32 -5.35
N VAL A 269 -5.37 16.04 -6.34
CA VAL A 269 -5.59 17.49 -6.52
C VAL A 269 -7.08 17.79 -6.76
N TRP A 270 -7.74 17.00 -7.61
CA TRP A 270 -9.18 17.11 -7.82
C TRP A 270 -9.98 16.91 -6.54
N SER A 271 -9.61 15.92 -5.74
CA SER A 271 -10.28 15.64 -4.47
C SER A 271 -10.11 16.79 -3.48
N ILE A 272 -8.94 17.43 -3.40
CA ILE A 272 -8.69 18.62 -2.59
C ILE A 272 -9.54 19.80 -3.12
N ALA A 273 -9.47 20.11 -4.40
CA ALA A 273 -10.17 21.23 -5.01
C ALA A 273 -11.70 21.16 -4.80
N SER A 274 -12.27 19.94 -4.97
CA SER A 274 -13.71 19.72 -4.77
C SER A 274 -14.12 19.55 -3.31
N SER A 275 -13.19 19.44 -2.37
CA SER A 275 -13.50 19.24 -0.93
C SER A 275 -14.27 20.43 -0.32
N THR A 276 -14.00 21.64 -0.78
CA THR A 276 -14.70 22.88 -0.32
C THR A 276 -16.18 22.84 -0.68
N LYS A 277 -16.52 22.37 -1.89
CA LYS A 277 -17.92 22.20 -2.31
C LYS A 277 -18.62 21.17 -1.43
N ARG A 278 -18.02 19.99 -1.27
CA ARG A 278 -18.55 18.90 -0.41
C ARG A 278 -18.69 19.33 1.05
N ALA A 279 -17.81 20.18 1.56
CA ALA A 279 -17.92 20.73 2.91
C ALA A 279 -19.13 21.65 3.07
N LYS A 280 -19.48 22.45 2.04
CA LYS A 280 -20.67 23.30 2.05
C LYS A 280 -21.95 22.46 2.01
N GLU A 281 -22.00 21.45 1.14
CA GLU A 281 -23.14 20.51 1.03
C GLU A 281 -23.39 19.80 2.36
N LYS A 282 -22.35 19.27 2.99
CA LYS A 282 -22.43 18.60 4.31
C LYS A 282 -22.98 19.52 5.41
N ASN A 283 -22.62 20.81 5.39
CA ASN A 283 -23.11 21.78 6.37
C ASN A 283 -24.60 22.17 6.13
N VAL A 284 -25.08 22.06 4.91
CA VAL A 284 -26.51 22.29 4.58
C VAL A 284 -27.36 21.10 5.05
N GLU A 285 -26.88 19.86 4.85
CA GLU A 285 -27.58 18.65 5.30
C GLU A 285 -27.64 18.50 6.84
N ALA A 286 -26.72 19.16 7.55
CA ALA A 286 -26.66 19.11 9.02
C ALA A 286 -27.54 20.17 9.72
N LYS A 287 -28.17 21.08 8.96
CA LYS A 287 -29.14 22.07 9.44
C LYS A 287 -30.55 21.58 9.24
#